data_85f0d29adbe7bba0a21eeb86f7108e1f
#
_entry.id   85f0d29adbe7bba0a21eeb86f7108e1f
#
_cell.length_a   1.000
_cell.length_b   1.000
_cell.length_c   1.000
_cell.angle_alpha   90.00
_cell.angle_beta   90.00
_cell.angle_gamma   90.00
#
_symmetry.space_group_name_H-M   'P 1'
#
loop_
_entity.id
_entity.type
_entity.pdbx_description
1 polymer ?
#
loop_
_entity_poly.entity_id
_entity_poly.type
_entity_poly.pdbx_seq_one_letter_code
_entity_poly.pdbx_strand_id
1 'polypeptide(L)'
;MLAGFYGSNGTTKAGAFAAADRALTMVGLPVDRAAPVSELGAAGLKKLELAKALATEPKLLLADESLGGLDEAEMEQAAEMLRNIRRELGITIIWVEHIMGVLMRVVDRVMVLDHGEKIAEGLPHEVAADPRVIEVYLGTDAAATQAYAAERV
;
A
#
# COMPACT_ATOMS: atom_id res chain seq x y z
N MET A 1 -9.18 16.21 4.77
CA MET A 1 -7.90 16.33 4.06
C MET A 1 -7.23 17.71 4.28
N LEU A 2 -7.86 18.82 3.92
CA LEU A 2 -7.27 20.17 4.04
C LEU A 2 -6.79 20.55 5.45
N ALA A 3 -7.52 20.16 6.49
CA ALA A 3 -7.20 20.57 7.85
C ALA A 3 -5.86 20.00 8.35
N GLY A 4 -5.54 18.75 8.00
CA GLY A 4 -4.25 18.13 8.37
C GLY A 4 -3.07 18.80 7.68
N PHE A 5 -3.19 19.06 6.38
CA PHE A 5 -2.14 19.71 5.61
C PHE A 5 -1.93 21.17 6.02
N TYR A 6 -3.03 21.91 6.27
CA TYR A 6 -2.99 23.30 6.67
C TYR A 6 -2.30 23.52 8.02
N GLY A 7 -2.49 22.55 8.95
CA GLY A 7 -1.93 22.64 10.28
C GLY A 7 -0.47 22.18 10.40
N SER A 8 -0.03 21.25 9.56
CA SER A 8 1.29 20.62 9.71
C SER A 8 2.41 21.33 8.94
N ASN A 9 2.16 21.84 7.74
CA ASN A 9 3.20 22.37 6.85
C ASN A 9 3.19 23.89 6.66
N GLY A 10 2.33 24.61 7.38
CA GLY A 10 2.28 26.09 7.32
C GLY A 10 1.95 26.66 5.93
N THR A 11 1.34 25.85 5.06
CA THR A 11 1.00 26.26 3.69
C THR A 11 -0.22 27.17 3.64
N THR A 12 -0.42 27.89 2.53
CA THR A 12 -1.61 28.68 2.30
C THR A 12 -2.82 27.80 2.01
N LYS A 13 -4.03 28.34 2.17
CA LYS A 13 -5.27 27.65 1.81
C LYS A 13 -5.26 27.16 0.34
N ALA A 14 -4.76 28.00 -0.58
CA ALA A 14 -4.63 27.63 -1.99
C ALA A 14 -3.62 26.48 -2.18
N GLY A 15 -2.48 26.51 -1.50
CA GLY A 15 -1.49 25.43 -1.51
C GLY A 15 -2.05 24.11 -0.97
N ALA A 16 -2.82 24.17 0.13
CA ALA A 16 -3.47 22.99 0.69
C ALA A 16 -4.51 22.37 -0.27
N PHE A 17 -5.27 23.19 -0.98
CA PHE A 17 -6.18 22.69 -2.02
C PHE A 17 -5.41 22.05 -3.19
N ALA A 18 -4.34 22.67 -3.67
CA ALA A 18 -3.54 22.14 -4.75
C ALA A 18 -2.89 20.78 -4.37
N ALA A 19 -2.41 20.64 -3.14
CA ALA A 19 -1.87 19.38 -2.63
C ALA A 19 -2.95 18.29 -2.56
N ALA A 20 -4.15 18.64 -2.08
CA ALA A 20 -5.27 17.72 -2.04
C ALA A 20 -5.71 17.27 -3.44
N ASP A 21 -5.79 18.20 -4.39
CA ASP A 21 -6.16 17.90 -5.78
C ASP A 21 -5.13 16.95 -6.44
N ARG A 22 -3.83 17.20 -6.25
CA ARG A 22 -2.76 16.31 -6.71
C ARG A 22 -2.90 14.91 -6.10
N ALA A 23 -3.09 14.83 -4.78
CA ALA A 23 -3.20 13.55 -4.09
C ALA A 23 -4.43 12.74 -4.55
N LEU A 24 -5.58 13.39 -4.78
CA LEU A 24 -6.76 12.74 -5.33
C LEU A 24 -6.51 12.20 -6.75
N THR A 25 -5.85 12.99 -7.59
CA THR A 25 -5.48 12.57 -8.95
C THR A 25 -4.56 11.34 -8.94
N MET A 26 -3.55 11.33 -8.05
CA MET A 26 -2.59 10.22 -7.94
C MET A 26 -3.26 8.89 -7.57
N VAL A 27 -4.31 8.93 -6.76
CA VAL A 27 -5.06 7.71 -6.38
C VAL A 27 -6.23 7.42 -7.33
N GLY A 28 -6.38 8.19 -8.40
CA GLY A 28 -7.45 8.00 -9.39
C GLY A 28 -8.85 8.32 -8.85
N LEU A 29 -8.95 9.24 -7.91
CA LEU A 29 -10.24 9.79 -7.47
C LEU A 29 -10.56 11.11 -8.18
N PRO A 30 -11.85 11.37 -8.48
CA PRO A 30 -12.24 12.65 -9.09
C PRO A 30 -11.94 13.82 -8.17
N VAL A 31 -11.51 14.93 -8.75
CA VAL A 31 -11.28 16.19 -8.04
C VAL A 31 -12.59 16.98 -7.98
N ASP A 32 -13.55 16.42 -7.26
CA ASP A 32 -14.80 17.11 -6.95
C ASP A 32 -14.89 17.38 -5.44
N ARG A 33 -14.78 18.65 -5.09
CA ARG A 33 -14.80 19.10 -3.69
C ARG A 33 -16.20 19.09 -3.08
N ALA A 34 -17.25 18.98 -3.90
CA ALA A 34 -18.63 18.93 -3.46
C ALA A 34 -19.15 17.48 -3.36
N ALA A 35 -18.43 16.51 -3.94
CA ALA A 35 -18.84 15.12 -3.91
C ALA A 35 -18.91 14.59 -2.46
N PRO A 36 -20.03 13.99 -2.05
CA PRO A 36 -20.17 13.45 -0.71
C PRO A 36 -19.34 12.16 -0.58
N VAL A 37 -18.57 12.04 0.52
CA VAL A 37 -17.74 10.87 0.82
C VAL A 37 -18.58 9.58 0.92
N SER A 38 -19.85 9.71 1.29
CA SER A 38 -20.81 8.59 1.40
C SER A 38 -21.11 7.88 0.08
N GLU A 39 -20.77 8.47 -1.05
CA GLU A 39 -20.92 7.86 -2.38
C GLU A 39 -19.72 7.00 -2.78
N LEU A 40 -18.63 7.07 -2.02
CA LEU A 40 -17.45 6.22 -2.24
C LEU A 40 -17.72 4.81 -1.71
N GLY A 41 -17.55 3.80 -2.56
CA GLY A 41 -17.48 2.41 -2.10
C GLY A 41 -16.20 2.11 -1.30
N ALA A 42 -16.03 0.87 -0.84
CA ALA A 42 -14.90 0.46 0.01
C ALA A 42 -13.54 0.81 -0.61
N ALA A 43 -13.32 0.48 -1.88
CA ALA A 43 -12.09 0.81 -2.60
C ALA A 43 -11.88 2.34 -2.72
N GLY A 44 -12.94 3.09 -2.96
CA GLY A 44 -12.87 4.56 -3.01
C GLY A 44 -12.51 5.19 -1.68
N LEU A 45 -13.01 4.66 -0.56
CA LEU A 45 -12.66 5.11 0.78
C LEU A 45 -11.18 4.84 1.10
N LYS A 46 -10.65 3.67 0.75
CA LYS A 46 -9.21 3.35 0.90
C LYS A 46 -8.33 4.27 0.06
N LYS A 47 -8.72 4.55 -1.19
CA LYS A 47 -8.04 5.55 -2.02
C LYS A 47 -8.06 6.94 -1.38
N LEU A 48 -9.18 7.34 -0.80
CA LEU A 48 -9.28 8.63 -0.11
C LEU A 48 -8.39 8.71 1.13
N GLU A 49 -8.27 7.63 1.90
CA GLU A 49 -7.33 7.55 3.03
C GLU A 49 -5.88 7.69 2.57
N LEU A 50 -5.50 6.98 1.52
CA LEU A 50 -4.17 7.11 0.92
C LEU A 50 -3.92 8.54 0.42
N ALA A 51 -4.89 9.15 -0.29
CA ALA A 51 -4.78 10.53 -0.73
C ALA A 51 -4.63 11.53 0.43
N LYS A 52 -5.28 11.27 1.57
CA LYS A 52 -5.08 12.09 2.79
C LYS A 52 -3.64 12.02 3.29
N ALA A 53 -3.05 10.84 3.32
CA ALA A 53 -1.65 10.66 3.72
C ALA A 53 -0.70 11.33 2.72
N LEU A 54 -0.90 11.13 1.41
CA LEU A 54 -0.06 11.72 0.36
C LEU A 54 -0.13 13.25 0.33
N ALA A 55 -1.28 13.85 0.67
CA ALA A 55 -1.43 15.30 0.72
C ALA A 55 -0.56 15.96 1.81
N THR A 56 0.04 15.20 2.71
CA THR A 56 1.02 15.70 3.70
C THR A 56 2.45 15.74 3.14
N GLU A 57 2.66 15.32 1.89
CA GLU A 57 3.97 15.23 1.23
C GLU A 57 4.98 14.43 2.08
N PRO A 58 4.65 13.16 2.43
CA PRO A 58 5.47 12.36 3.34
C PRO A 58 6.76 11.90 2.64
N LYS A 59 7.84 11.72 3.40
CA LYS A 59 9.03 10.99 2.98
C LYS A 59 8.92 9.49 3.25
N LEU A 60 8.10 9.13 4.23
CA LEU A 60 7.80 7.77 4.64
C LEU A 60 6.28 7.62 4.77
N LEU A 61 5.73 6.64 4.06
CA LEU A 61 4.33 6.23 4.15
C LEU A 61 4.27 4.89 4.90
N LEU A 62 3.44 4.83 5.92
CA LEU A 62 3.10 3.59 6.63
C LEU A 62 1.70 3.16 6.19
N ALA A 63 1.59 1.99 5.59
CA ALA A 63 0.34 1.40 5.14
C ALA A 63 0.11 0.10 5.92
N ASP A 64 -0.97 0.04 6.68
CA ASP A 64 -1.33 -1.11 7.50
C ASP A 64 -2.67 -1.67 7.04
N GLU A 65 -2.68 -2.96 6.66
CA GLU A 65 -3.84 -3.70 6.15
C GLU A 65 -4.65 -2.93 5.09
N SER A 66 -3.95 -2.26 4.20
CA SER A 66 -4.55 -1.35 3.22
C SER A 66 -5.34 -2.07 2.11
N LEU A 67 -5.12 -3.38 1.94
CA LEU A 67 -5.82 -4.21 0.96
C LEU A 67 -7.04 -4.96 1.51
N GLY A 68 -7.26 -4.97 2.81
CA GLY A 68 -8.38 -5.69 3.42
C GLY A 68 -9.74 -5.29 2.84
N GLY A 69 -10.57 -6.27 2.48
CA GLY A 69 -11.90 -6.06 1.91
C GLY A 69 -11.94 -5.68 0.43
N LEU A 70 -10.82 -5.72 -0.27
CA LEU A 70 -10.72 -5.60 -1.73
C LEU A 70 -10.79 -6.99 -2.37
N ASP A 71 -11.33 -7.09 -3.58
CA ASP A 71 -11.19 -8.30 -4.38
C ASP A 71 -9.77 -8.40 -5.00
N GLU A 72 -9.46 -9.53 -5.63
CA GLU A 72 -8.11 -9.78 -6.17
C GLU A 72 -7.69 -8.74 -7.22
N ALA A 73 -8.61 -8.35 -8.11
CA ALA A 73 -8.32 -7.35 -9.13
C ALA A 73 -8.12 -5.95 -8.53
N GLU A 74 -8.90 -5.60 -7.51
CA GLU A 74 -8.77 -4.35 -6.76
C GLU A 74 -7.46 -4.31 -5.98
N MET A 75 -7.05 -5.43 -5.37
CA MET A 75 -5.77 -5.56 -4.67
C MET A 75 -4.58 -5.35 -5.61
N GLU A 76 -4.61 -5.96 -6.81
CA GLU A 76 -3.58 -5.77 -7.83
C GLU A 76 -3.48 -4.32 -8.29
N GLN A 77 -4.62 -3.68 -8.53
CA GLN A 77 -4.66 -2.27 -8.89
C GLN A 77 -4.11 -1.36 -7.78
N ALA A 78 -4.44 -1.66 -6.52
CA ALA A 78 -3.95 -0.90 -5.38
C ALA A 78 -2.43 -1.05 -5.20
N ALA A 79 -1.90 -2.26 -5.38
CA ALA A 79 -0.48 -2.55 -5.30
C ALA A 79 0.31 -1.83 -6.41
N GLU A 80 -0.18 -1.86 -7.65
CA GLU A 80 0.44 -1.15 -8.77
C GLU A 80 0.37 0.36 -8.58
N MET A 81 -0.74 0.88 -8.06
CA MET A 81 -0.88 2.29 -7.71
C MET A 81 0.17 2.71 -6.67
N LEU A 82 0.37 1.95 -5.59
CA LEU A 82 1.40 2.24 -4.57
C LEU A 82 2.81 2.20 -5.16
N ARG A 83 3.11 1.24 -6.04
CA ARG A 83 4.38 1.18 -6.76
C ARG A 83 4.63 2.44 -7.58
N ASN A 84 3.63 2.91 -8.32
CA ASN A 84 3.72 4.11 -9.14
C ASN A 84 3.91 5.36 -8.28
N ILE A 85 3.14 5.52 -7.21
CA ILE A 85 3.27 6.62 -6.25
C ILE A 85 4.67 6.66 -5.65
N ARG A 86 5.20 5.50 -5.20
CA ARG A 86 6.57 5.42 -4.68
C ARG A 86 7.59 5.92 -5.70
N ARG A 87 7.47 5.48 -6.94
CA ARG A 87 8.40 5.85 -8.02
C ARG A 87 8.30 7.34 -8.38
N GLU A 88 7.09 7.88 -8.46
CA GLU A 88 6.87 9.28 -8.82
C GLU A 88 7.29 10.25 -7.73
N LEU A 89 7.03 9.93 -6.47
CA LEU A 89 7.33 10.78 -5.33
C LEU A 89 8.71 10.52 -4.71
N GLY A 90 9.38 9.42 -5.05
CA GLY A 90 10.65 9.02 -4.44
C GLY A 90 10.55 8.76 -2.94
N ILE A 91 9.39 8.32 -2.45
CA ILE A 91 9.14 8.04 -1.02
C ILE A 91 9.46 6.60 -0.66
N THR A 92 9.69 6.37 0.64
CA THR A 92 9.73 5.02 1.21
C THR A 92 8.33 4.62 1.65
N ILE A 93 7.92 3.38 1.37
CA ILE A 93 6.67 2.81 1.86
C ILE A 93 7.00 1.59 2.72
N ILE A 94 6.54 1.58 3.96
CA ILE A 94 6.48 0.38 4.80
C ILE A 94 5.04 -0.10 4.75
N TRP A 95 4.86 -1.31 4.24
CA TRP A 95 3.55 -1.88 4.01
C TRP A 95 3.38 -3.16 4.83
N VAL A 96 2.45 -3.15 5.76
CA VAL A 96 2.11 -4.31 6.61
C VAL A 96 0.87 -4.98 6.03
N GLU A 97 1.01 -6.24 5.66
CA GLU A 97 -0.04 -7.04 5.05
C GLU A 97 0.13 -8.52 5.39
N HIS A 98 -0.96 -9.25 5.34
CA HIS A 98 -0.99 -10.70 5.48
C HIS A 98 -1.28 -11.42 4.13
N ILE A 99 -1.60 -10.68 3.06
CA ILE A 99 -1.88 -11.21 1.73
C ILE A 99 -0.58 -11.28 0.92
N MET A 100 0.17 -12.37 1.09
CA MET A 100 1.51 -12.53 0.56
C MET A 100 1.58 -12.47 -0.98
N GLY A 101 0.59 -13.05 -1.68
CA GLY A 101 0.63 -13.19 -3.13
C GLY A 101 0.75 -11.88 -3.90
N VAL A 102 0.04 -10.83 -3.47
CA VAL A 102 0.10 -9.49 -4.09
C VAL A 102 1.35 -8.76 -3.61
N LEU A 103 1.62 -8.80 -2.30
CA LEU A 103 2.73 -8.07 -1.69
C LEU A 103 4.08 -8.44 -2.31
N MET A 104 4.37 -9.73 -2.43
CA MET A 104 5.65 -10.26 -2.93
C MET A 104 5.99 -9.80 -4.34
N ARG A 105 4.99 -9.43 -5.16
CA ARG A 105 5.20 -9.00 -6.55
C ARG A 105 5.61 -7.53 -6.69
N VAL A 106 5.35 -6.72 -5.66
CA VAL A 106 5.46 -5.26 -5.77
C VAL A 106 6.48 -4.63 -4.84
N VAL A 107 6.95 -5.35 -3.81
CA VAL A 107 7.91 -4.83 -2.83
C VAL A 107 9.35 -5.11 -3.22
N ASP A 108 10.27 -4.28 -2.73
CA ASP A 108 11.71 -4.48 -2.94
C ASP A 108 12.32 -5.44 -1.91
N ARG A 109 11.80 -5.41 -0.68
CA ARG A 109 12.24 -6.25 0.45
C ARG A 109 11.06 -6.65 1.30
N VAL A 110 11.18 -7.79 1.95
CA VAL A 110 10.20 -8.35 2.88
C VAL A 110 10.85 -8.59 4.22
N MET A 111 10.13 -8.28 5.29
CA MET A 111 10.43 -8.71 6.65
C MET A 111 9.22 -9.48 7.15
N VAL A 112 9.45 -10.68 7.68
CA VAL A 112 8.40 -11.51 8.26
C VAL A 112 8.53 -11.52 9.77
N LEU A 113 7.42 -11.24 10.43
CA LEU A 113 7.28 -11.26 11.88
C LEU A 113 6.35 -12.40 12.29
N ASP A 114 6.74 -13.13 13.31
CA ASP A 114 5.91 -14.12 14.00
C ASP A 114 5.97 -13.87 15.50
N HIS A 115 4.80 -13.73 16.15
CA HIS A 115 4.69 -13.42 17.59
C HIS A 115 5.57 -12.26 18.08
N GLY A 116 5.82 -11.28 17.22
CA GLY A 116 6.66 -10.11 17.51
C GLY A 116 8.16 -10.33 17.28
N GLU A 117 8.59 -11.51 16.86
CA GLU A 117 9.97 -11.81 16.50
C GLU A 117 10.18 -11.80 14.99
N LYS A 118 11.32 -11.27 14.54
CA LYS A 118 11.69 -11.30 13.13
C LYS A 118 12.23 -12.68 12.77
N ILE A 119 11.48 -13.42 11.93
CA ILE A 119 11.86 -14.77 11.52
C ILE A 119 12.58 -14.80 10.16
N ALA A 120 12.32 -13.82 9.27
CA ALA A 120 13.02 -13.71 8.00
C ALA A 120 13.10 -12.25 7.54
N GLU A 121 14.10 -11.93 6.72
CA GLU A 121 14.22 -10.65 6.02
C GLU A 121 15.11 -10.83 4.79
N GLY A 122 14.67 -10.31 3.62
CA GLY A 122 15.44 -10.42 2.38
C GLY A 122 14.64 -9.98 1.16
N LEU A 123 15.09 -10.45 0.00
CA LEU A 123 14.34 -10.27 -1.24
C LEU A 123 13.07 -11.14 -1.22
N PRO A 124 11.98 -10.72 -1.90
CA PRO A 124 10.73 -11.47 -1.87
C PRO A 124 10.86 -12.97 -2.17
N HIS A 125 11.65 -13.34 -3.18
CA HIS A 125 11.85 -14.74 -3.57
C HIS A 125 12.68 -15.54 -2.55
N GLU A 126 13.62 -14.89 -1.84
CA GLU A 126 14.41 -15.53 -0.77
C GLU A 126 13.53 -15.82 0.45
N VAL A 127 12.72 -14.82 0.84
CA VAL A 127 11.81 -14.93 1.97
C VAL A 127 10.70 -15.95 1.70
N ALA A 128 10.16 -15.97 0.48
CA ALA A 128 9.15 -16.95 0.08
C ALA A 128 9.67 -18.41 0.10
N ALA A 129 10.97 -18.61 -0.05
CA ALA A 129 11.62 -19.93 -0.01
C ALA A 129 12.13 -20.32 1.40
N ASP A 130 12.07 -19.43 2.38
CA ASP A 130 12.52 -19.71 3.75
C ASP A 130 11.60 -20.74 4.42
N PRO A 131 12.12 -21.91 4.87
CA PRO A 131 11.30 -22.97 5.50
C PRO A 131 10.48 -22.49 6.71
N ARG A 132 11.01 -21.54 7.49
CA ARG A 132 10.30 -20.98 8.66
C ARG A 132 9.10 -20.13 8.25
N VAL A 133 9.22 -19.38 7.14
CA VAL A 133 8.11 -18.60 6.59
C VAL A 133 7.05 -19.55 6.01
N ILE A 134 7.47 -20.62 5.32
CA ILE A 134 6.58 -21.64 4.79
C ILE A 134 5.81 -22.32 5.94
N GLU A 135 6.47 -22.67 7.02
CA GLU A 135 5.86 -23.33 8.17
C GLU A 135 4.79 -22.43 8.83
N VAL A 136 5.09 -21.14 9.05
CA VAL A 136 4.23 -20.22 9.79
C VAL A 136 3.08 -19.68 8.95
N TYR A 137 3.34 -19.30 7.69
CA TYR A 137 2.36 -18.60 6.87
C TYR A 137 1.72 -19.43 5.77
N LEU A 138 2.38 -20.50 5.34
CA LEU A 138 2.01 -21.28 4.17
C LEU A 138 1.71 -22.75 4.51
N GLY A 139 1.77 -23.12 5.76
CA GLY A 139 1.68 -24.49 6.28
C GLY A 139 0.49 -25.34 5.80
N THR A 140 -0.46 -24.74 5.06
CA THR A 140 -1.57 -25.44 4.42
C THR A 140 -1.74 -25.09 2.92
N ASP A 141 -1.04 -24.09 2.41
CA ASP A 141 -1.17 -23.63 0.99
C ASP A 141 0.17 -23.65 0.23
N ALA A 142 0.91 -24.75 0.37
CA ALA A 142 2.17 -24.99 -0.34
C ALA A 142 2.05 -24.88 -1.88
N ALA A 143 0.84 -25.05 -2.43
CA ALA A 143 0.59 -24.92 -3.86
C ALA A 143 0.72 -23.47 -4.37
N ALA A 144 0.28 -22.49 -3.61
CA ALA A 144 0.37 -21.06 -3.99
C ALA A 144 1.83 -20.57 -4.00
N THR A 145 2.65 -21.08 -3.09
CA THR A 145 4.08 -20.71 -2.98
C THR A 145 4.92 -21.33 -4.08
N GLN A 146 4.64 -22.59 -4.47
CA GLN A 146 5.34 -23.23 -5.58
C GLN A 146 5.03 -22.59 -6.93
N ALA A 147 3.79 -22.12 -7.14
CA ALA A 147 3.42 -21.37 -8.33
C ALA A 147 4.20 -20.05 -8.43
N TYR A 148 4.37 -19.34 -7.33
CA TYR A 148 5.11 -18.06 -7.29
C TYR A 148 6.62 -18.25 -7.53
N ALA A 149 7.21 -19.32 -7.01
CA ALA A 149 8.63 -19.64 -7.24
C ALA A 149 8.90 -20.09 -8.68
N ALA A 150 7.91 -20.71 -9.35
CA ALA A 150 8.04 -21.23 -10.70
C ALA A 150 7.87 -20.18 -11.82
N GLU A 151 7.18 -19.09 -11.58
CA GLU A 151 6.94 -18.03 -12.59
C GLU A 151 8.12 -17.06 -12.80
N ARG A 152 9.23 -17.23 -12.08
CA ARG A 152 10.41 -16.34 -12.15
C ARG A 152 11.75 -17.05 -12.40
N VAL A 153 11.75 -18.25 -12.99
CA VAL A 153 12.96 -18.89 -13.51
C VAL A 153 13.12 -18.61 -14.99
#